data_1f8b55ba6f2653de6d3148840beaab82
#
_entry.id   1f8b55ba6f2653de6d3148840beaab82
#
_cell.length_a   1.000
_cell.length_b   1.000
_cell.length_c   1.000
_cell.angle_alpha   90.00
_cell.angle_beta   90.00
_cell.angle_gamma   90.00
#
_symmetry.space_group_name_H-M   'P 1'
#
loop_
_entity.id
_entity.type
_entity.pdbx_description
1 polymer ?
#
loop_
_entity_poly.entity_id
_entity_poly.type
_entity_poly.pdbx_seq_one_letter_code
_entity_poly.pdbx_strand_id
1 'polypeptide(L)'
;MRRFLSLLALALLLPAGLVRAQGLDIGLVTGNEAALPIAVVPMPYLGTSVAPDTDIAAVIRADLNRSGQFRALSEQDVIERPLRGSEIKFPTWRVLKQDFVVVGRVLDNADGGYRVEYELWDVAKQERLLGLAVGGRARGMRDVAHQIADQIYEKILGVRGAFWTRIAYVTANGVGSNIQYALMVADSDGFNPQTVVRSKEPLLSPAWSPDGRKLAYVSFERGNSTVYVQEITTGAREVLASFRGINGAPSFAPDGRRLALTLSRSGNPEIYVMDLASRGLTQITRH
;
A
#
# COMPACT_ATOMS: atom_id res chain seq x y z
N MET A 1 -56.83 21.64 51.83
CA MET A 1 -56.00 20.49 51.29
C MET A 1 -56.33 20.11 49.85
N ARG A 2 -57.36 20.60 49.15
CA ARG A 2 -57.68 20.18 47.77
C ARG A 2 -57.02 21.05 46.66
N ARG A 3 -56.40 22.15 46.99
CA ARG A 3 -55.75 23.04 46.00
C ARG A 3 -54.23 22.75 45.80
N PHE A 4 -53.59 21.98 46.65
CA PHE A 4 -52.18 21.64 46.54
C PHE A 4 -51.94 20.37 45.68
N LEU A 5 -52.95 19.51 45.53
CA LEU A 5 -52.81 18.33 44.66
C LEU A 5 -52.92 18.66 43.16
N SER A 6 -53.57 19.77 42.79
CA SER A 6 -53.72 20.14 41.37
C SER A 6 -52.46 20.78 40.75
N LEU A 7 -51.56 21.32 41.57
CA LEU A 7 -50.29 21.87 41.10
C LEU A 7 -49.16 20.82 40.93
N LEU A 8 -49.27 19.69 41.62
CA LEU A 8 -48.31 18.59 41.50
C LEU A 8 -48.56 17.75 40.26
N ALA A 9 -49.78 17.72 39.71
CA ALA A 9 -50.11 16.99 38.48
C ALA A 9 -49.71 17.74 37.19
N LEU A 10 -49.49 19.05 37.26
CA LEU A 10 -49.10 19.84 36.08
C LEU A 10 -47.59 19.89 35.86
N ALA A 11 -46.77 19.51 36.85
CA ALA A 11 -45.32 19.48 36.76
C ALA A 11 -44.75 18.19 36.10
N LEU A 12 -45.60 17.17 35.83
CA LEU A 12 -45.22 15.90 35.24
C LEU A 12 -45.47 15.80 33.72
N LEU A 13 -45.90 16.90 33.08
CA LEU A 13 -46.08 16.99 31.63
C LEU A 13 -44.98 17.85 30.97
N LEU A 14 -43.74 17.65 31.36
CA LEU A 14 -42.61 18.08 30.53
C LEU A 14 -42.57 17.19 29.30
N PRO A 15 -42.62 17.76 28.07
CA PRO A 15 -42.46 16.95 26.87
C PRO A 15 -41.07 16.32 26.92
N ALA A 16 -41.02 14.99 26.98
CA ALA A 16 -39.81 14.27 26.68
C ALA A 16 -39.39 14.69 25.27
N GLY A 17 -38.48 15.63 25.19
CA GLY A 17 -37.84 15.99 23.94
C GLY A 17 -37.31 14.74 23.32
N LEU A 18 -37.88 14.32 22.18
CA LEU A 18 -37.33 13.30 21.31
C LEU A 18 -35.96 13.79 20.89
N VAL A 19 -34.92 13.37 21.60
CA VAL A 19 -33.55 13.42 21.10
C VAL A 19 -33.53 12.50 19.88
N ARG A 20 -33.75 13.11 18.71
CA ARG A 20 -33.45 12.43 17.45
C ARG A 20 -31.96 12.21 17.46
N ALA A 21 -31.55 10.97 17.63
CA ALA A 21 -30.22 10.56 17.25
C ALA A 21 -30.04 10.96 15.77
N GLN A 22 -29.19 11.95 15.51
CA GLN A 22 -28.75 12.22 14.15
C GLN A 22 -28.03 10.94 13.68
N GLY A 23 -28.73 10.17 12.84
CA GLY A 23 -28.11 9.06 12.15
C GLY A 23 -26.89 9.61 11.41
N LEU A 24 -25.72 9.03 11.66
CA LEU A 24 -24.53 9.29 10.88
C LEU A 24 -24.85 8.82 9.46
N ASP A 25 -25.12 9.75 8.55
CA ASP A 25 -25.30 9.45 7.13
C ASP A 25 -23.91 9.22 6.54
N ILE A 26 -23.45 7.98 6.60
CA ILE A 26 -22.21 7.56 5.93
C ILE A 26 -22.58 7.38 4.46
N GLY A 27 -22.47 8.45 3.70
CA GLY A 27 -22.46 8.38 2.25
C GLY A 27 -21.25 7.51 1.83
N LEU A 28 -21.50 6.25 1.50
CA LEU A 28 -20.55 5.44 0.75
C LEU A 28 -20.41 6.10 -0.63
N VAL A 29 -19.47 7.02 -0.75
CA VAL A 29 -18.98 7.44 -2.06
C VAL A 29 -18.30 6.20 -2.64
N THR A 30 -18.99 5.49 -3.52
CA THR A 30 -18.40 4.43 -4.33
C THR A 30 -17.28 5.11 -5.13
N GLY A 31 -16.02 4.80 -4.78
CA GLY A 31 -14.82 5.50 -5.22
C GLY A 31 -14.57 5.52 -6.74
N ASN A 32 -15.51 5.06 -7.55
CA ASN A 32 -15.39 4.98 -9.00
C ASN A 32 -15.97 6.19 -9.76
N GLU A 33 -16.88 6.98 -9.16
CA GLU A 33 -17.48 8.12 -9.87
C GLU A 33 -16.57 9.36 -9.87
N ALA A 34 -15.68 9.48 -8.91
CA ALA A 34 -14.70 10.56 -8.81
C ALA A 34 -13.31 10.21 -9.39
N ALA A 35 -13.13 8.98 -9.89
CA ALA A 35 -11.84 8.52 -10.40
C ALA A 35 -11.49 9.22 -11.72
N LEU A 36 -10.25 9.75 -11.79
CA LEU A 36 -9.72 10.49 -12.94
C LEU A 36 -9.51 9.56 -14.15
N PRO A 37 -10.13 9.86 -15.30
CA PRO A 37 -9.93 9.07 -16.52
C PRO A 37 -8.51 9.25 -17.05
N ILE A 38 -7.79 8.15 -17.26
CA ILE A 38 -6.43 8.15 -17.78
C ILE A 38 -6.24 7.04 -18.81
N ALA A 39 -5.62 7.36 -19.94
CA ALA A 39 -5.19 6.39 -20.92
C ALA A 39 -3.69 6.13 -20.80
N VAL A 40 -3.29 4.89 -20.61
CA VAL A 40 -1.89 4.47 -20.70
C VAL A 40 -1.73 3.69 -21.99
N VAL A 41 -1.10 4.32 -22.98
CA VAL A 41 -0.89 3.74 -24.31
C VAL A 41 0.16 2.63 -24.23
N PRO A 42 0.01 1.50 -24.96
CA PRO A 42 1.03 0.48 -25.06
C PRO A 42 2.42 1.07 -25.41
N MET A 43 3.46 0.63 -24.71
CA MET A 43 4.83 1.10 -24.87
C MET A 43 5.69 0.03 -25.53
N PRO A 44 5.83 0.02 -26.86
CA PRO A 44 6.57 -1.00 -27.57
C PRO A 44 8.08 -0.90 -27.27
N TYR A 45 8.74 -2.03 -27.33
CA TYR A 45 10.19 -2.09 -27.36
C TYR A 45 10.71 -1.77 -28.76
N LEU A 46 11.59 -0.78 -28.86
CA LEU A 46 12.19 -0.31 -30.11
C LEU A 46 13.73 -0.46 -30.12
N GLY A 47 14.26 -1.32 -29.25
CA GLY A 47 15.69 -1.63 -29.22
C GLY A 47 16.08 -2.73 -30.20
N THR A 48 17.34 -3.15 -30.14
CA THR A 48 17.94 -4.18 -30.99
C THR A 48 18.31 -5.45 -30.21
N SER A 49 18.25 -5.39 -28.88
CA SER A 49 18.48 -6.54 -27.99
C SER A 49 17.21 -7.38 -27.80
N VAL A 50 17.21 -8.32 -26.87
CA VAL A 50 16.03 -9.10 -26.52
C VAL A 50 15.02 -8.20 -25.82
N ALA A 51 13.77 -8.19 -26.23
CA ALA A 51 12.73 -7.42 -25.58
C ALA A 51 12.54 -7.87 -24.11
N PRO A 52 12.25 -6.94 -23.18
CA PRO A 52 11.93 -7.32 -21.80
C PRO A 52 10.58 -8.06 -21.74
N ASP A 53 10.46 -9.04 -20.83
CA ASP A 53 9.24 -9.84 -20.64
C ASP A 53 8.09 -9.01 -20.02
N THR A 54 8.39 -7.83 -19.48
CA THR A 54 7.42 -6.98 -18.76
C THR A 54 6.72 -6.03 -19.71
N ASP A 55 5.39 -6.09 -19.76
CA ASP A 55 4.57 -5.05 -20.35
C ASP A 55 4.47 -3.85 -19.38
N ILE A 56 5.26 -2.83 -19.65
CA ILE A 56 5.36 -1.61 -18.82
C ILE A 56 4.01 -0.90 -18.72
N ALA A 57 3.32 -0.73 -19.86
CA ALA A 57 2.04 -0.02 -19.88
C ALA A 57 0.95 -0.78 -19.12
N ALA A 58 0.93 -2.10 -19.20
CA ALA A 58 -0.02 -2.93 -18.45
C ALA A 58 0.18 -2.81 -16.93
N VAL A 59 1.43 -2.81 -16.45
CA VAL A 59 1.74 -2.64 -15.03
C VAL A 59 1.32 -1.24 -14.56
N ILE A 60 1.69 -0.17 -15.27
CA ILE A 60 1.30 1.20 -14.93
C ILE A 60 -0.23 1.34 -14.89
N ARG A 61 -0.93 0.80 -15.88
CA ARG A 61 -2.40 0.81 -15.96
C ARG A 61 -3.04 0.11 -14.76
N ALA A 62 -2.51 -1.05 -14.39
CA ALA A 62 -2.99 -1.82 -13.25
C ALA A 62 -2.76 -1.09 -11.92
N ASP A 63 -1.59 -0.47 -11.73
CA ASP A 63 -1.26 0.30 -10.54
C ASP A 63 -2.18 1.49 -10.35
N LEU A 64 -2.31 2.33 -11.38
CA LEU A 64 -3.16 3.51 -11.33
C LEU A 64 -4.62 3.12 -11.06
N ASN A 65 -5.12 2.08 -11.72
CA ASN A 65 -6.49 1.60 -11.54
C ASN A 65 -6.72 1.04 -10.12
N ARG A 66 -5.75 0.26 -9.59
CA ARG A 66 -5.82 -0.32 -8.23
C ARG A 66 -5.86 0.74 -7.13
N SER A 67 -5.30 1.93 -7.36
CA SER A 67 -5.32 3.04 -6.40
C SER A 67 -6.74 3.55 -6.11
N GLY A 68 -7.72 3.27 -6.97
CA GLY A 68 -9.06 3.82 -6.90
C GLY A 68 -9.17 5.32 -7.25
N GLN A 69 -8.02 6.00 -7.44
CA GLN A 69 -7.98 7.42 -7.82
C GLN A 69 -8.07 7.63 -9.33
N PHE A 70 -7.78 6.58 -10.10
CA PHE A 70 -7.81 6.62 -11.55
C PHE A 70 -8.74 5.55 -12.11
N ARG A 71 -9.34 5.88 -13.25
CA ARG A 71 -10.06 4.95 -14.12
C ARG A 71 -9.26 4.81 -15.41
N ALA A 72 -8.40 3.80 -15.43
CA ALA A 72 -7.54 3.56 -16.56
C ALA A 72 -8.34 2.96 -17.75
N LEU A 73 -8.15 3.53 -18.95
CA LEU A 73 -8.76 3.01 -20.18
C LEU A 73 -8.24 1.59 -20.44
N SER A 74 -9.16 0.67 -20.78
CA SER A 74 -8.79 -0.68 -21.21
C SER A 74 -7.93 -0.63 -22.48
N GLU A 75 -6.92 -1.49 -22.55
CA GLU A 75 -6.07 -1.55 -23.75
C GLU A 75 -6.84 -1.83 -25.03
N GLN A 76 -7.93 -2.58 -24.93
CA GLN A 76 -8.79 -2.92 -26.07
C GLN A 76 -9.53 -1.70 -26.63
N ASP A 77 -9.72 -0.66 -25.79
CA ASP A 77 -10.40 0.57 -26.15
C ASP A 77 -9.44 1.65 -26.66
N VAL A 78 -8.12 1.37 -26.64
CA VAL A 78 -7.09 2.28 -27.17
C VAL A 78 -7.11 2.27 -28.70
N ILE A 79 -7.60 3.35 -29.30
CA ILE A 79 -7.77 3.48 -30.74
C ILE A 79 -6.46 3.89 -31.43
N GLU A 80 -5.67 4.76 -30.79
CA GLU A 80 -4.40 5.29 -31.33
C GLU A 80 -3.25 4.89 -30.43
N ARG A 81 -2.07 4.65 -31.01
CA ARG A 81 -0.86 4.23 -30.31
C ARG A 81 0.31 5.18 -30.53
N PRO A 82 0.20 6.48 -30.15
CA PRO A 82 1.29 7.43 -30.24
C PRO A 82 2.42 7.02 -29.29
N LEU A 83 3.66 7.20 -29.74
CA LEU A 83 4.88 6.92 -28.96
C LEU A 83 5.46 8.18 -28.29
N ARG A 84 5.05 9.33 -28.78
CA ARG A 84 5.53 10.66 -28.34
C ARG A 84 4.38 11.66 -28.33
N GLY A 85 4.53 12.72 -27.54
CA GLY A 85 3.54 13.78 -27.46
C GLY A 85 3.20 14.45 -28.78
N SER A 86 4.17 14.57 -29.70
CA SER A 86 3.96 15.15 -31.05
C SER A 86 3.02 14.30 -31.95
N GLU A 87 2.78 13.07 -31.59
CA GLU A 87 1.93 12.14 -32.34
C GLU A 87 0.49 12.07 -31.76
N ILE A 88 0.23 12.71 -30.60
CA ILE A 88 -1.06 12.66 -29.91
C ILE A 88 -2.09 13.48 -30.69
N LYS A 89 -3.20 12.83 -31.08
CA LYS A 89 -4.36 13.50 -31.62
C LYS A 89 -5.38 13.75 -30.50
N PHE A 90 -5.24 14.87 -29.80
CA PHE A 90 -6.07 15.21 -28.65
C PHE A 90 -7.59 15.08 -28.85
N PRO A 91 -8.17 15.39 -30.04
CA PRO A 91 -9.60 15.15 -30.26
C PRO A 91 -10.04 13.71 -30.03
N THR A 92 -9.23 12.71 -30.40
CA THR A 92 -9.53 11.29 -30.17
C THR A 92 -9.67 10.99 -28.69
N TRP A 93 -8.75 11.48 -27.87
CA TRP A 93 -8.74 11.25 -26.41
C TRP A 93 -9.90 11.96 -25.70
N ARG A 94 -10.33 13.13 -26.20
CA ARG A 94 -11.54 13.81 -25.72
C ARG A 94 -12.80 13.02 -26.01
N VAL A 95 -12.93 12.42 -27.20
CA VAL A 95 -14.07 11.54 -27.55
C VAL A 95 -14.09 10.31 -26.62
N LEU A 96 -12.93 9.76 -26.28
CA LEU A 96 -12.78 8.66 -25.32
C LEU A 96 -12.95 9.12 -23.86
N LYS A 97 -13.25 10.42 -23.62
CA LYS A 97 -13.45 11.01 -22.28
C LYS A 97 -12.26 10.78 -21.35
N GLN A 98 -11.04 10.91 -21.88
CA GLN A 98 -9.82 10.82 -21.07
C GLN A 98 -9.34 12.22 -20.68
N ASP A 99 -9.02 12.40 -19.39
CA ASP A 99 -8.44 13.65 -18.89
C ASP A 99 -6.92 13.68 -19.09
N PHE A 100 -6.29 12.49 -19.01
CA PHE A 100 -4.85 12.34 -19.15
C PHE A 100 -4.51 11.24 -20.17
N VAL A 101 -3.36 11.41 -20.84
CA VAL A 101 -2.78 10.38 -21.70
C VAL A 101 -1.30 10.19 -21.38
N VAL A 102 -0.87 8.95 -21.24
CA VAL A 102 0.52 8.54 -21.07
C VAL A 102 0.97 7.83 -22.33
N VAL A 103 2.04 8.31 -22.93
CA VAL A 103 2.67 7.73 -24.12
C VAL A 103 4.11 7.38 -23.80
N GLY A 104 4.70 6.44 -24.51
CA GLY A 104 6.09 6.07 -24.25
C GLY A 104 6.59 4.93 -25.12
N ARG A 105 7.84 4.57 -24.87
CA ARG A 105 8.54 3.47 -25.54
C ARG A 105 9.65 2.91 -24.68
N VAL A 106 10.05 1.68 -24.95
CA VAL A 106 11.18 1.01 -24.31
C VAL A 106 12.34 0.94 -25.31
N LEU A 107 13.53 1.30 -24.87
CA LEU A 107 14.76 1.34 -25.66
C LEU A 107 15.85 0.55 -24.93
N ASP A 108 16.90 0.16 -25.66
CA ASP A 108 18.13 -0.30 -25.04
C ASP A 108 18.83 0.85 -24.31
N ASN A 109 19.48 0.54 -23.21
CA ASN A 109 20.35 1.46 -22.50
C ASN A 109 21.83 1.11 -22.78
N ALA A 110 22.71 2.10 -22.78
CA ALA A 110 24.12 1.93 -23.12
C ALA A 110 24.86 0.97 -22.18
N ASP A 111 24.35 0.73 -20.96
CA ASP A 111 24.93 -0.17 -19.95
C ASP A 111 24.45 -1.62 -20.05
N GLY A 112 23.73 -1.99 -21.13
CA GLY A 112 23.16 -3.32 -21.33
C GLY A 112 21.84 -3.58 -20.63
N GLY A 113 21.16 -2.54 -20.15
CA GLY A 113 19.79 -2.56 -19.63
C GLY A 113 18.80 -1.96 -20.59
N TYR A 114 17.66 -1.53 -20.04
CA TYR A 114 16.58 -0.85 -20.77
C TYR A 114 16.33 0.54 -20.23
N ARG A 115 15.74 1.38 -21.06
CA ARG A 115 15.28 2.72 -20.71
C ARG A 115 13.86 2.90 -21.21
N VAL A 116 12.95 3.25 -20.31
CA VAL A 116 11.58 3.62 -20.65
C VAL A 116 11.51 5.15 -20.74
N GLU A 117 11.26 5.66 -21.93
CA GLU A 117 10.94 7.06 -22.13
C GLU A 117 9.43 7.23 -22.15
N TYR A 118 8.89 8.15 -21.34
CA TYR A 118 7.46 8.37 -21.29
C TYR A 118 7.12 9.85 -21.11
N GLU A 119 5.92 10.19 -21.54
CA GLU A 119 5.34 11.53 -21.39
C GLU A 119 3.91 11.40 -20.84
N LEU A 120 3.57 12.28 -19.90
CA LEU A 120 2.21 12.47 -19.38
C LEU A 120 1.67 13.79 -19.90
N TRP A 121 0.46 13.77 -20.47
CA TRP A 121 -0.20 14.91 -21.05
C TRP A 121 -1.59 15.14 -20.47
N ASP A 122 -1.95 16.43 -20.22
CA ASP A 122 -3.31 16.88 -19.95
C ASP A 122 -4.04 17.04 -21.29
N VAL A 123 -5.12 16.30 -21.49
CA VAL A 123 -5.86 16.25 -22.77
C VAL A 123 -6.62 17.54 -23.03
N ALA A 124 -7.19 18.16 -21.99
CA ALA A 124 -7.97 19.39 -22.12
C ALA A 124 -7.07 20.57 -22.46
N LYS A 125 -5.97 20.73 -21.74
CA LYS A 125 -5.00 21.81 -21.92
C LYS A 125 -4.02 21.57 -23.06
N GLN A 126 -3.86 20.31 -23.51
CA GLN A 126 -2.85 19.88 -24.48
C GLN A 126 -1.42 20.21 -24.00
N GLU A 127 -1.20 20.09 -22.70
CA GLU A 127 0.04 20.44 -22.02
C GLU A 127 0.75 19.16 -21.54
N ARG A 128 2.08 19.14 -21.74
CA ARG A 128 2.92 18.07 -21.20
C ARG A 128 3.19 18.32 -19.72
N LEU A 129 2.69 17.43 -18.87
CA LEU A 129 2.89 17.47 -17.43
C LEU A 129 4.22 16.83 -16.99
N LEU A 130 4.62 15.72 -17.63
CA LEU A 130 5.90 15.03 -17.43
C LEU A 130 6.50 14.62 -18.77
N GLY A 131 7.83 14.55 -18.82
CA GLY A 131 8.60 13.96 -19.90
C GLY A 131 9.90 13.47 -19.30
N LEU A 132 9.97 12.16 -18.97
CA LEU A 132 11.06 11.55 -18.23
C LEU A 132 11.53 10.25 -18.87
N ALA A 133 12.69 9.77 -18.40
CA ALA A 133 13.23 8.47 -18.75
C ALA A 133 13.66 7.75 -17.46
N VAL A 134 13.27 6.49 -17.34
CA VAL A 134 13.64 5.63 -16.21
C VAL A 134 14.36 4.40 -16.74
N GLY A 135 15.55 4.14 -16.19
CA GLY A 135 16.40 3.00 -16.58
C GLY A 135 16.23 1.81 -15.62
N GLY A 136 16.41 0.60 -16.16
CA GLY A 136 16.42 -0.63 -15.38
C GLY A 136 17.07 -1.79 -16.09
N ARG A 137 17.43 -2.83 -15.33
CA ARG A 137 17.86 -4.13 -15.89
C ARG A 137 16.64 -4.99 -16.20
N ALA A 138 16.80 -6.02 -17.02
CA ALA A 138 15.70 -6.88 -17.45
C ALA A 138 14.80 -7.37 -16.30
N ARG A 139 15.40 -7.86 -15.20
CA ARG A 139 14.67 -8.35 -14.04
C ARG A 139 13.98 -7.26 -13.20
N GLY A 140 14.35 -5.99 -13.40
CA GLY A 140 13.82 -4.84 -12.66
C GLY A 140 12.82 -4.00 -13.47
N MET A 141 12.33 -4.48 -14.61
CA MET A 141 11.43 -3.67 -15.45
C MET A 141 10.05 -3.46 -14.82
N ARG A 142 9.60 -4.37 -13.94
CA ARG A 142 8.40 -4.10 -13.13
C ARG A 142 8.61 -2.95 -12.15
N ASP A 143 9.76 -2.90 -11.48
CA ASP A 143 10.12 -1.79 -10.58
C ASP A 143 10.13 -0.46 -11.34
N VAL A 144 10.64 -0.45 -12.58
CA VAL A 144 10.59 0.73 -13.47
C VAL A 144 9.14 1.15 -13.74
N ALA A 145 8.25 0.21 -14.04
CA ALA A 145 6.83 0.52 -14.27
C ALA A 145 6.16 1.08 -13.01
N HIS A 146 6.40 0.50 -11.84
CA HIS A 146 5.90 0.99 -10.55
C HIS A 146 6.42 2.40 -10.23
N GLN A 147 7.70 2.68 -10.50
CA GLN A 147 8.27 4.03 -10.35
C GLN A 147 7.61 5.06 -11.27
N ILE A 148 7.33 4.68 -12.52
CA ILE A 148 6.62 5.54 -13.47
C ILE A 148 5.19 5.80 -12.97
N ALA A 149 4.49 4.77 -12.48
CA ALA A 149 3.16 4.91 -11.90
C ALA A 149 3.17 5.86 -10.69
N ASP A 150 4.16 5.75 -9.78
CA ASP A 150 4.35 6.66 -8.65
C ASP A 150 4.57 8.11 -9.10
N GLN A 151 5.39 8.35 -10.12
CA GLN A 151 5.66 9.68 -10.66
C GLN A 151 4.42 10.31 -11.31
N ILE A 152 3.62 9.52 -12.05
CA ILE A 152 2.35 9.95 -12.63
C ILE A 152 1.36 10.30 -11.53
N TYR A 153 1.22 9.42 -10.53
CA TYR A 153 0.34 9.59 -9.38
C TYR A 153 0.67 10.88 -8.61
N GLU A 154 1.94 11.07 -8.27
CA GLU A 154 2.41 12.26 -7.55
C GLU A 154 2.20 13.55 -8.37
N LYS A 155 2.46 13.50 -9.68
CA LYS A 155 2.29 14.67 -10.54
C LYS A 155 0.85 15.17 -10.64
N ILE A 156 -0.11 14.23 -10.65
CA ILE A 156 -1.53 14.57 -10.80
C ILE A 156 -2.18 14.91 -9.46
N LEU A 157 -1.86 14.14 -8.40
CA LEU A 157 -2.54 14.24 -7.11
C LEU A 157 -1.77 15.04 -6.05
N GLY A 158 -0.49 15.37 -6.31
CA GLY A 158 0.35 16.13 -5.37
C GLY A 158 0.82 15.33 -4.15
N VAL A 159 0.55 14.02 -4.09
CA VAL A 159 0.97 13.11 -3.02
C VAL A 159 1.73 11.93 -3.60
N ARG A 160 2.76 11.48 -2.91
CA ARG A 160 3.60 10.37 -3.38
C ARG A 160 2.79 9.08 -3.50
N GLY A 161 2.98 8.35 -4.60
CA GLY A 161 2.46 7.00 -4.77
C GLY A 161 3.20 5.96 -3.90
N ALA A 162 2.62 4.76 -3.80
CA ALA A 162 3.19 3.64 -3.05
C ALA A 162 3.24 2.36 -3.90
N PHE A 163 3.30 2.48 -5.23
CA PHE A 163 3.32 1.33 -6.12
C PHE A 163 4.68 0.65 -6.11
N TRP A 164 5.76 1.42 -6.08
CA TRP A 164 7.12 0.89 -5.93
C TRP A 164 7.45 0.64 -4.44
N THR A 165 6.65 -0.21 -3.82
CA THR A 165 6.83 -0.67 -2.44
C THR A 165 6.62 -2.18 -2.36
N ARG A 166 6.86 -2.76 -1.17
CA ARG A 166 6.61 -4.18 -0.90
C ARG A 166 5.64 -4.35 0.25
N ILE A 167 4.85 -5.39 0.17
CA ILE A 167 3.95 -5.81 1.25
C ILE A 167 4.53 -7.03 1.97
N ALA A 168 4.34 -7.07 3.29
CA ALA A 168 4.57 -8.27 4.09
C ALA A 168 3.23 -8.77 4.63
N TYR A 169 2.95 -10.04 4.46
CA TYR A 169 1.69 -10.65 4.87
C TYR A 169 1.89 -12.10 5.33
N VAL A 170 0.92 -12.61 6.08
CA VAL A 170 0.92 -13.99 6.53
C VAL A 170 -0.13 -14.77 5.76
N THR A 171 0.24 -15.97 5.29
CA THR A 171 -0.69 -16.95 4.76
C THR A 171 -0.86 -18.09 5.76
N ALA A 172 -2.07 -18.65 5.82
CA ALA A 172 -2.39 -19.85 6.57
C ALA A 172 -3.07 -20.84 5.63
N ASN A 173 -2.45 -22.00 5.40
CA ASN A 173 -2.94 -23.03 4.49
C ASN A 173 -3.11 -24.35 5.25
N GLY A 174 -4.22 -25.02 5.04
CA GLY A 174 -4.57 -26.27 5.72
C GLY A 174 -5.80 -26.15 6.60
N VAL A 175 -6.15 -27.24 7.29
CA VAL A 175 -7.34 -27.35 8.16
C VAL A 175 -6.97 -28.01 9.47
N GLY A 176 -7.57 -27.53 10.57
CA GLY A 176 -7.36 -28.08 11.91
C GLY A 176 -5.91 -28.00 12.38
N SER A 177 -5.34 -29.10 12.84
CA SER A 177 -3.94 -29.19 13.31
C SER A 177 -2.89 -29.19 12.19
N ASN A 178 -3.31 -29.25 10.92
CA ASN A 178 -2.40 -29.31 9.77
C ASN A 178 -2.20 -27.95 9.09
N ILE A 179 -2.52 -26.85 9.78
CA ILE A 179 -2.30 -25.51 9.26
C ILE A 179 -0.81 -25.23 9.17
N GLN A 180 -0.39 -24.71 8.00
CA GLN A 180 0.96 -24.20 7.75
C GLN A 180 0.88 -22.70 7.56
N TYR A 181 1.66 -21.97 8.34
CA TYR A 181 1.78 -20.53 8.25
C TYR A 181 3.02 -20.15 7.46
N ALA A 182 2.95 -19.10 6.65
CA ALA A 182 4.11 -18.52 6.03
C ALA A 182 4.05 -16.99 6.09
N LEU A 183 5.16 -16.38 6.51
CA LEU A 183 5.41 -14.95 6.34
C LEU A 183 5.94 -14.74 4.94
N MET A 184 5.25 -13.95 4.15
CA MET A 184 5.51 -13.67 2.76
C MET A 184 5.85 -12.20 2.54
N VAL A 185 6.66 -11.94 1.53
CA VAL A 185 6.92 -10.60 1.00
C VAL A 185 6.65 -10.63 -0.50
N ALA A 186 5.97 -9.63 -1.02
CA ALA A 186 5.70 -9.47 -2.44
C ALA A 186 5.77 -7.99 -2.83
N ASP A 187 5.77 -7.70 -4.13
CA ASP A 187 5.55 -6.35 -4.63
C ASP A 187 4.16 -5.85 -4.18
N SER A 188 3.92 -4.55 -4.21
CA SER A 188 2.65 -3.95 -3.72
C SER A 188 1.40 -4.49 -4.40
N ASP A 189 1.54 -5.05 -5.59
CA ASP A 189 0.46 -5.69 -6.37
C ASP A 189 0.36 -7.21 -6.17
N GLY A 190 1.17 -7.76 -5.25
CA GLY A 190 1.21 -9.19 -4.94
C GLY A 190 2.08 -10.02 -5.89
N PHE A 191 2.75 -9.38 -6.86
CA PHE A 191 3.65 -10.10 -7.77
C PHE A 191 4.92 -10.58 -7.06
N ASN A 192 5.53 -11.64 -7.58
CA ASN A 192 6.78 -12.22 -7.08
C ASN A 192 6.79 -12.53 -5.57
N PRO A 193 5.82 -13.29 -5.04
CA PRO A 193 5.75 -13.60 -3.62
C PRO A 193 6.94 -14.49 -3.20
N GLN A 194 7.66 -14.05 -2.18
CA GLN A 194 8.79 -14.76 -1.59
C GLN A 194 8.46 -15.17 -0.15
N THR A 195 8.78 -16.41 0.20
CA THR A 195 8.63 -16.90 1.59
C THR A 195 9.81 -16.44 2.43
N VAL A 196 9.55 -15.72 3.50
CA VAL A 196 10.55 -15.28 4.49
C VAL A 196 10.68 -16.33 5.61
N VAL A 197 9.55 -16.82 6.13
CA VAL A 197 9.49 -17.81 7.21
C VAL A 197 8.35 -18.80 6.95
N ARG A 198 8.56 -20.07 7.26
CA ARG A 198 7.52 -21.09 7.37
C ARG A 198 7.42 -21.58 8.81
N SER A 199 6.21 -21.80 9.31
CA SER A 199 5.96 -22.26 10.67
C SER A 199 4.72 -23.17 10.71
N LYS A 200 4.74 -24.13 11.63
CA LYS A 200 3.53 -24.90 12.03
C LYS A 200 2.70 -24.13 13.06
N GLU A 201 3.30 -23.15 13.70
CA GLU A 201 2.66 -22.29 14.69
C GLU A 201 2.32 -20.93 14.09
N PRO A 202 1.34 -20.20 14.64
CA PRO A 202 0.91 -18.92 14.12
C PRO A 202 2.05 -17.90 13.98
N LEU A 203 2.00 -17.15 12.89
CA LEU A 203 2.81 -15.95 12.62
C LEU A 203 1.87 -14.76 12.54
N LEU A 204 2.22 -13.63 13.20
CA LEU A 204 1.33 -12.47 13.29
C LEU A 204 2.12 -11.16 13.16
N SER A 205 1.39 -10.10 12.81
CA SER A 205 1.81 -8.69 12.91
C SER A 205 3.18 -8.40 12.28
N PRO A 206 3.40 -8.68 10.99
CA PRO A 206 4.62 -8.27 10.34
C PRO A 206 4.71 -6.74 10.25
N ALA A 207 5.90 -6.20 10.50
CA ALA A 207 6.19 -4.76 10.41
C ALA A 207 7.55 -4.55 9.75
N TRP A 208 7.59 -3.70 8.71
CA TRP A 208 8.82 -3.33 8.04
C TRP A 208 9.66 -2.34 8.86
N SER A 209 10.97 -2.52 8.84
CA SER A 209 11.89 -1.45 9.21
C SER A 209 11.83 -0.32 8.18
N PRO A 210 12.07 0.95 8.56
CA PRO A 210 11.97 2.10 7.66
C PRO A 210 12.88 2.02 6.43
N ASP A 211 14.01 1.34 6.55
CA ASP A 211 14.96 1.11 5.45
C ASP A 211 14.58 -0.07 4.53
N GLY A 212 13.48 -0.78 4.85
CA GLY A 212 12.98 -1.92 4.08
C GLY A 212 13.87 -3.17 4.11
N ARG A 213 14.84 -3.24 5.02
CA ARG A 213 15.78 -4.37 5.10
C ARG A 213 15.36 -5.44 6.07
N LYS A 214 14.59 -5.09 7.10
CA LYS A 214 14.20 -5.99 8.18
C LYS A 214 12.69 -6.08 8.32
N LEU A 215 12.23 -7.24 8.79
CA LEU A 215 10.86 -7.46 9.26
C LEU A 215 10.88 -7.82 10.74
N ALA A 216 10.07 -7.12 11.54
CA ALA A 216 9.65 -7.58 12.84
C ALA A 216 8.36 -8.37 12.69
N TYR A 217 8.19 -9.45 13.45
CA TYR A 217 6.98 -10.27 13.45
C TYR A 217 6.85 -11.06 14.74
N VAL A 218 5.65 -11.57 15.02
CA VAL A 218 5.37 -12.45 16.14
C VAL A 218 5.36 -13.88 15.66
N SER A 219 6.00 -14.79 16.39
CA SER A 219 5.93 -16.24 16.18
C SER A 219 5.62 -16.97 17.48
N PHE A 220 4.84 -18.06 17.38
CA PHE A 220 4.51 -18.95 18.49
C PHE A 220 5.34 -20.25 18.47
N GLU A 221 6.39 -20.35 17.67
CA GLU A 221 7.23 -21.54 17.54
C GLU A 221 7.88 -22.02 18.86
N ARG A 222 7.95 -21.17 19.87
CA ARG A 222 8.48 -21.47 21.21
C ARG A 222 7.40 -21.82 22.25
N GLY A 223 6.14 -21.98 21.83
CA GLY A 223 5.01 -22.22 22.72
C GLY A 223 4.44 -20.95 23.37
N ASN A 224 5.07 -19.79 23.19
CA ASN A 224 4.58 -18.49 23.62
C ASN A 224 4.81 -17.46 22.51
N SER A 225 4.08 -16.34 22.56
CA SER A 225 4.31 -15.24 21.62
C SER A 225 5.70 -14.66 21.81
N THR A 226 6.48 -14.66 20.75
CA THR A 226 7.86 -14.15 20.72
C THR A 226 8.01 -13.20 19.57
N VAL A 227 8.55 -11.99 19.80
CA VAL A 227 8.83 -11.02 18.76
C VAL A 227 10.23 -11.27 18.21
N TYR A 228 10.30 -11.49 16.89
CA TYR A 228 11.54 -11.60 16.14
C TYR A 228 11.77 -10.39 15.28
N VAL A 229 13.04 -10.11 14.99
CA VAL A 229 13.45 -9.27 13.85
C VAL A 229 14.33 -10.11 12.94
N GLN A 230 14.03 -10.07 11.65
CA GLN A 230 14.74 -10.82 10.63
C GLN A 230 15.23 -9.91 9.51
N GLU A 231 16.49 -10.05 9.14
CA GLU A 231 17.09 -9.44 7.94
C GLU A 231 16.59 -10.20 6.69
N ILE A 232 15.99 -9.49 5.74
CA ILE A 232 15.36 -10.13 4.57
C ILE A 232 16.38 -10.74 3.63
N THR A 233 17.52 -10.07 3.45
CA THR A 233 18.54 -10.49 2.47
C THR A 233 19.30 -11.73 2.93
N THR A 234 19.63 -11.83 4.21
CA THR A 234 20.47 -12.91 4.76
C THR A 234 19.64 -14.01 5.43
N GLY A 235 18.38 -13.72 5.78
CA GLY A 235 17.54 -14.58 6.60
C GLY A 235 17.94 -14.64 8.07
N ALA A 236 18.99 -13.92 8.50
CA ALA A 236 19.42 -13.86 9.88
C ALA A 236 18.32 -13.24 10.76
N ARG A 237 17.97 -13.93 11.84
CA ARG A 237 16.92 -13.47 12.77
C ARG A 237 17.38 -13.52 14.21
N GLU A 238 16.83 -12.62 15.00
CA GLU A 238 17.07 -12.53 16.43
C GLU A 238 15.76 -12.33 17.20
N VAL A 239 15.77 -12.78 18.47
CA VAL A 239 14.66 -12.54 19.40
C VAL A 239 14.81 -11.14 20.00
N LEU A 240 13.74 -10.33 19.88
CA LEU A 240 13.66 -9.02 20.53
C LEU A 240 12.94 -9.06 21.86
N ALA A 241 11.81 -9.78 21.91
CA ALA A 241 11.00 -9.89 23.12
C ALA A 241 10.41 -11.29 23.26
N SER A 242 10.59 -11.91 24.42
CA SER A 242 10.02 -13.21 24.81
C SER A 242 9.75 -13.20 26.31
N PHE A 243 9.06 -12.16 26.79
CA PHE A 243 8.67 -12.03 28.19
C PHE A 243 7.49 -12.93 28.53
N ARG A 244 7.26 -13.14 29.83
CA ARG A 244 6.05 -13.84 30.28
C ARG A 244 4.80 -13.05 29.82
N GLY A 245 3.81 -13.77 29.32
CA GLY A 245 2.56 -13.23 28.81
C GLY A 245 2.64 -12.82 27.32
N ILE A 246 1.92 -11.79 26.93
CA ILE A 246 1.82 -11.32 25.54
C ILE A 246 3.06 -10.55 25.13
N ASN A 247 3.62 -10.90 23.98
CA ASN A 247 4.64 -10.16 23.27
C ASN A 247 4.14 -9.96 21.85
N GLY A 248 3.82 -8.73 21.42
CA GLY A 248 3.14 -8.54 20.16
C GLY A 248 3.20 -7.15 19.57
N ALA A 249 2.51 -7.00 18.44
CA ALA A 249 2.28 -5.76 17.69
C ALA A 249 3.54 -4.89 17.53
N PRO A 250 4.65 -5.43 16.97
CA PRO A 250 5.85 -4.64 16.76
C PRO A 250 5.61 -3.54 15.74
N SER A 251 6.16 -2.34 15.98
CA SER A 251 6.12 -1.22 15.05
C SER A 251 7.40 -0.41 15.16
N PHE A 252 8.15 -0.28 14.08
CA PHE A 252 9.38 0.51 14.07
C PHE A 252 9.09 2.01 14.15
N ALA A 253 9.92 2.73 14.88
CA ALA A 253 9.98 4.17 14.80
C ALA A 253 10.56 4.60 13.42
N PRO A 254 10.22 5.80 12.91
CA PRO A 254 10.73 6.28 11.62
C PRO A 254 12.26 6.35 11.52
N ASP A 255 12.95 6.50 12.65
CA ASP A 255 14.41 6.51 12.73
C ASP A 255 15.05 5.11 12.68
N GLY A 256 14.23 4.03 12.74
CA GLY A 256 14.70 2.65 12.75
C GLY A 256 15.46 2.23 14.01
N ARG A 257 15.59 3.09 15.02
CA ARG A 257 16.36 2.83 16.24
C ARG A 257 15.53 2.27 17.38
N ARG A 258 14.22 2.46 17.31
CA ARG A 258 13.29 2.05 18.38
C ARG A 258 12.17 1.22 17.79
N LEU A 259 11.61 0.37 18.64
CA LEU A 259 10.46 -0.48 18.29
C LEU A 259 9.39 -0.35 19.38
N ALA A 260 8.19 0.02 19.01
CA ALA A 260 7.03 -0.08 19.88
C ALA A 260 6.56 -1.54 19.94
N LEU A 261 6.12 -2.00 21.11
CA LEU A 261 5.68 -3.36 21.39
C LEU A 261 4.49 -3.35 22.34
N THR A 262 3.61 -4.31 22.20
CA THR A 262 2.61 -4.64 23.23
C THR A 262 3.14 -5.77 24.10
N LEU A 263 3.32 -5.51 25.40
CA LEU A 263 3.79 -6.49 26.37
C LEU A 263 2.84 -6.55 27.57
N SER A 264 2.51 -7.76 28.05
CA SER A 264 1.70 -7.93 29.28
C SER A 264 2.53 -8.32 30.51
N ARG A 265 3.84 -8.10 30.48
CA ARG A 265 4.76 -8.45 31.58
C ARG A 265 4.47 -7.75 32.92
N SER A 266 3.76 -6.63 32.89
CA SER A 266 3.33 -5.88 34.08
C SER A 266 1.96 -6.29 34.62
N GLY A 267 1.29 -7.29 34.00
CA GLY A 267 -0.06 -7.74 34.32
C GLY A 267 -1.01 -7.57 33.14
N ASN A 268 -1.33 -6.32 32.78
CA ASN A 268 -2.15 -5.99 31.61
C ASN A 268 -1.29 -5.76 30.35
N PRO A 269 -1.87 -5.93 29.14
CA PRO A 269 -1.22 -5.52 27.90
C PRO A 269 -1.00 -4.00 27.88
N GLU A 270 0.26 -3.60 27.81
CA GLU A 270 0.69 -2.21 27.80
C GLU A 270 1.62 -1.94 26.63
N ILE A 271 1.72 -0.69 26.21
CA ILE A 271 2.66 -0.26 25.17
C ILE A 271 4.02 0.02 25.80
N TYR A 272 5.03 -0.58 25.22
CA TYR A 272 6.44 -0.36 25.55
C TYR A 272 7.19 0.11 24.31
N VAL A 273 8.22 0.91 24.52
CA VAL A 273 9.21 1.26 23.50
C VAL A 273 10.54 0.64 23.88
N MET A 274 11.11 -0.13 22.96
CA MET A 274 12.43 -0.73 23.09
C MET A 274 13.44 0.07 22.25
N ASP A 275 14.55 0.46 22.85
CA ASP A 275 15.73 0.89 22.13
C ASP A 275 16.46 -0.34 21.58
N LEU A 276 16.66 -0.41 20.27
CA LEU A 276 17.16 -1.63 19.60
C LEU A 276 18.65 -1.87 19.84
N ALA A 277 19.44 -0.84 20.18
CA ALA A 277 20.86 -0.98 20.46
C ALA A 277 21.11 -1.44 21.89
N SER A 278 20.49 -0.79 22.87
CA SER A 278 20.67 -1.09 24.31
C SER A 278 19.73 -2.16 24.83
N ARG A 279 18.66 -2.51 24.09
CA ARG A 279 17.53 -3.36 24.54
C ARG A 279 16.77 -2.79 25.74
N GLY A 280 16.99 -1.53 26.06
CA GLY A 280 16.27 -0.81 27.11
C GLY A 280 14.79 -0.69 26.79
N LEU A 281 13.92 -0.99 27.77
CA LEU A 281 12.47 -0.91 27.65
C LEU A 281 11.92 0.27 28.47
N THR A 282 11.09 1.08 27.84
CA THR A 282 10.32 2.15 28.48
C THR A 282 8.84 1.84 28.37
N GLN A 283 8.13 1.75 29.49
CA GLN A 283 6.68 1.59 29.51
C GLN A 283 6.01 2.93 29.23
N ILE A 284 5.10 2.96 28.23
CA ILE A 284 4.40 4.18 27.79
C ILE A 284 3.01 4.28 28.42
N THR A 285 2.26 3.17 28.45
CA THR A 285 0.90 3.14 29.01
C THR A 285 0.89 2.38 30.34
N ARG A 286 -0.06 2.75 31.22
CA ARG A 286 -0.30 2.09 32.52
C ARG A 286 -1.80 2.13 32.80
N HIS A 287 -2.46 0.99 32.64
CA HIS A 287 -3.89 0.81 32.88
C HIS A 287 -4.17 -0.21 33.97
#